data_15b7654b540f657f7134dd54b0adaf3f
#
_entry.id   15b7654b540f657f7134dd54b0adaf3f
#
_cell.length_a   1.000
_cell.length_b   1.000
_cell.length_c   1.000
_cell.angle_alpha   90.00
_cell.angle_beta   90.00
_cell.angle_gamma   90.00
#
_symmetry.space_group_name_H-M   'P 1'
#
loop_
_entity.id
_entity.type
_entity.pdbx_description
1 polymer ?
#
loop_
_entity_poly.entity_id
_entity_poly.type
_entity_poly.pdbx_seq_one_letter_code
_entity_poly.pdbx_strand_id
1 'polypeptide(L)'
;MINARILKIRQYLYLIFSLMFLFTPTAFAQEQTESDAPSKFKISFSERFRIETWDNAITLSNAANAGTSYDRNRITLMGQWFPNEQFEAALMLTNEFKYYFSPTNKDFNFNEIFFDQLYVKYTGTFGSATLGRQNIMLGEGFIVLDGGPLDGSRSAYFNAARLDLAIDKTKTLTSFVSYVPQSDNILPIINTQDQQLLEQPEFGMGLYFTGQFGKTNLQPYYIFKHIYAADLNPMKSNIHTIGVRGAMPLAVQFNLTAEGAYQFGDYGDLSRSSFGGYAYVDYTTNLNKVYLPDVITLGGIYLSGDDPATQNIEGWDPVFSRWPKWSESYIYTLIKEYNGKVAYWSNLASIYGKLKFTLMSDLSLNIDYHHLLAPQKNFTLSYPGGSGDTRGDLIIAMLMYNINNNISGYILWENFTPGNFYFDDADRFNWARVEFLFKI
;
A
#
# COMPACT_ATOMS: atom_id res chain seq x y z
N MET A 1 -4.37 -19.73 34.32
CA MET A 1 -4.65 -19.33 32.92
C MET A 1 -3.42 -18.78 32.19
N ILE A 2 -2.56 -17.99 32.81
CA ILE A 2 -1.34 -17.40 32.19
C ILE A 2 -0.35 -18.47 31.74
N ASN A 3 -0.10 -19.52 32.51
CA ASN A 3 0.85 -20.60 32.18
C ASN A 3 0.46 -21.45 30.96
N ALA A 4 -0.84 -21.66 30.71
CA ALA A 4 -1.31 -22.43 29.53
C ALA A 4 -1.17 -21.61 28.22
N ARG A 5 -1.26 -20.28 28.30
CA ARG A 5 -1.05 -19.38 27.16
C ARG A 5 0.43 -19.26 26.79
N ILE A 6 1.31 -19.14 27.79
CA ILE A 6 2.77 -19.12 27.58
C ILE A 6 3.24 -20.45 26.98
N LEU A 7 2.65 -21.58 27.39
CA LEU A 7 2.97 -22.89 26.83
C LEU A 7 2.55 -23.01 25.35
N LYS A 8 1.37 -22.47 24.97
CA LYS A 8 0.93 -22.42 23.57
C LYS A 8 1.81 -21.50 22.72
N ILE A 9 2.19 -20.31 23.22
CA ILE A 9 3.11 -19.42 22.50
C ILE A 9 4.47 -20.09 22.28
N ARG A 10 5.01 -20.80 23.29
CA ARG A 10 6.21 -21.61 23.12
C ARG A 10 6.02 -22.70 22.08
N GLN A 11 4.90 -23.41 22.07
CA GLN A 11 4.63 -24.46 21.07
C GLN A 11 4.53 -23.90 19.66
N TYR A 12 3.92 -22.72 19.45
CA TYR A 12 3.86 -22.06 18.14
C TYR A 12 5.21 -21.50 17.71
N LEU A 13 5.97 -20.89 18.61
CA LEU A 13 7.35 -20.48 18.34
C LEU A 13 8.24 -21.69 18.00
N TYR A 14 8.07 -22.81 18.71
CA TYR A 14 8.78 -24.07 18.36
C TYR A 14 8.28 -24.66 17.04
N LEU A 15 7.00 -24.53 16.68
CA LEU A 15 6.46 -24.99 15.40
C LEU A 15 6.99 -24.12 14.23
N ILE A 16 7.00 -22.80 14.41
CA ILE A 16 7.58 -21.86 13.44
C ILE A 16 9.09 -22.07 13.31
N PHE A 17 9.81 -22.22 14.44
CA PHE A 17 11.24 -22.54 14.43
C PHE A 17 11.53 -23.94 13.88
N SER A 18 10.72 -24.95 14.16
CA SER A 18 10.91 -26.29 13.58
C SER A 18 10.53 -26.34 12.11
N LEU A 19 9.56 -25.58 11.62
CA LEU A 19 9.30 -25.39 10.19
C LEU A 19 10.48 -24.68 9.51
N MET A 20 11.07 -23.66 10.15
CA MET A 20 12.33 -23.06 9.65
C MET A 20 13.49 -24.03 9.58
N PHE A 21 13.60 -25.02 10.50
CA PHE A 21 14.66 -26.03 10.50
C PHE A 21 14.35 -27.23 9.59
N LEU A 22 13.08 -27.53 9.28
CA LEU A 22 12.72 -28.60 8.34
C LEU A 22 13.02 -28.23 6.89
N PHE A 23 13.13 -26.94 6.58
CA PHE A 23 13.60 -26.43 5.30
C PHE A 23 15.07 -26.02 5.33
N THR A 24 15.95 -26.89 5.86
CA THR A 24 17.38 -26.70 5.62
C THR A 24 17.67 -26.86 4.12
N PRO A 25 18.48 -25.99 3.51
CA PRO A 25 18.70 -25.97 2.07
C PRO A 25 19.37 -27.23 1.49
N THR A 26 19.69 -28.21 2.30
CA THR A 26 20.29 -29.48 1.88
C THR A 26 19.32 -30.45 1.18
N ALA A 27 17.99 -30.19 1.21
CA ALA A 27 17.03 -31.09 0.57
C ALA A 27 16.67 -30.72 -0.88
N PHE A 28 17.07 -29.54 -1.37
CA PHE A 28 16.77 -29.06 -2.73
C PHE A 28 17.97 -28.39 -3.44
N ALA A 29 19.19 -28.65 -3.01
CA ALA A 29 20.37 -28.42 -3.85
C ALA A 29 20.40 -29.48 -4.95
N GLN A 30 19.49 -29.41 -5.92
CA GLN A 30 19.74 -29.94 -7.23
C GLN A 30 20.84 -29.08 -7.82
N GLU A 31 22.00 -29.68 -8.08
CA GLU A 31 23.03 -29.08 -8.92
C GLU A 31 22.34 -28.45 -10.13
N GLN A 32 22.34 -27.10 -10.21
CA GLN A 32 22.07 -26.41 -11.44
C GLN A 32 23.24 -26.75 -12.38
N THR A 33 23.08 -27.80 -13.13
CA THR A 33 23.76 -27.88 -14.42
C THR A 33 23.18 -26.72 -15.24
N GLU A 34 24.00 -25.75 -15.58
CA GLU A 34 23.71 -24.68 -16.54
C GLU A 34 23.19 -25.32 -17.83
N SER A 35 21.88 -25.40 -17.95
CA SER A 35 21.19 -25.58 -19.20
C SER A 35 20.48 -24.24 -19.47
N ASP A 36 20.87 -23.55 -20.53
CA ASP A 36 20.32 -22.28 -21.01
C ASP A 36 18.83 -22.32 -21.44
N ALA A 37 18.09 -23.35 -21.05
CA ALA A 37 16.67 -23.43 -21.28
C ALA A 37 15.92 -22.87 -20.06
N PRO A 38 14.98 -21.90 -20.22
CA PRO A 38 14.19 -21.38 -19.13
C PRO A 38 13.45 -22.54 -18.44
N SER A 39 13.53 -22.57 -17.13
CA SER A 39 12.81 -23.56 -16.32
C SER A 39 11.32 -23.48 -16.64
N LYS A 40 10.72 -24.59 -17.09
CA LYS A 40 9.29 -24.65 -17.43
C LYS A 40 8.38 -24.41 -16.24
N PHE A 41 8.88 -24.60 -15.03
CA PHE A 41 8.16 -24.35 -13.79
C PHE A 41 9.06 -23.64 -12.78
N LYS A 42 8.47 -22.65 -12.12
CA LYS A 42 9.08 -21.96 -10.98
C LYS A 42 8.10 -21.99 -9.80
N ILE A 43 8.60 -22.39 -8.64
CA ILE A 43 7.85 -22.37 -7.39
C ILE A 43 8.59 -21.43 -6.45
N SER A 44 7.85 -20.58 -5.75
CA SER A 44 8.41 -19.74 -4.70
C SER A 44 7.49 -19.72 -3.49
N PHE A 45 8.08 -19.58 -2.34
CA PHE A 45 7.42 -19.48 -1.05
C PHE A 45 7.87 -18.21 -0.34
N SER A 46 6.96 -17.56 0.36
CA SER A 46 7.35 -16.50 1.29
C SER A 46 6.49 -16.53 2.55
N GLU A 47 7.11 -16.15 3.65
CA GLU A 47 6.44 -15.87 4.91
C GLU A 47 6.83 -14.48 5.39
N ARG A 48 5.83 -13.66 5.68
CA ARG A 48 5.97 -12.35 6.27
C ARG A 48 5.38 -12.37 7.67
N PHE A 49 6.22 -12.21 8.65
CA PHE A 49 5.87 -12.10 10.05
C PHE A 49 6.01 -10.66 10.50
N ARG A 50 4.99 -10.11 11.16
CA ARG A 50 4.96 -8.74 11.69
C ARG A 50 4.48 -8.73 13.13
N ILE A 51 5.14 -7.97 13.98
CA ILE A 51 4.60 -7.54 15.26
C ILE A 51 4.25 -6.07 15.10
N GLU A 52 2.99 -5.74 15.37
CA GLU A 52 2.47 -4.38 15.28
C GLU A 52 1.87 -3.96 16.61
N THR A 53 2.11 -2.72 17.00
CA THR A 53 1.52 -2.12 18.20
C THR A 53 1.24 -0.65 17.98
N TRP A 54 0.10 -0.19 18.46
CA TRP A 54 -0.21 1.22 18.56
C TRP A 54 -1.01 1.50 19.84
N ASP A 55 -0.97 2.74 20.29
CA ASP A 55 -1.76 3.19 21.44
C ASP A 55 -3.14 3.72 21.00
N ASN A 56 -3.31 5.00 20.83
CA ASN A 56 -4.60 5.66 20.62
C ASN A 56 -4.82 6.15 19.18
N ALA A 57 -4.27 5.46 18.18
CA ALA A 57 -4.33 5.86 16.76
C ALA A 57 -5.75 6.16 16.23
N ILE A 58 -6.75 5.42 16.68
CA ILE A 58 -8.13 5.58 16.20
C ILE A 58 -8.88 6.68 16.95
N THR A 59 -8.55 6.91 18.21
CA THR A 59 -9.34 7.77 19.11
C THR A 59 -8.65 9.09 19.43
N LEU A 60 -7.33 9.18 19.27
CA LEU A 60 -6.49 10.27 19.74
C LEU A 60 -6.75 10.59 21.23
N SER A 61 -7.08 9.56 22.02
CA SER A 61 -7.39 9.70 23.45
C SER A 61 -6.84 8.55 24.26
N ASN A 62 -5.91 8.85 25.14
CA ASN A 62 -5.36 7.87 26.10
C ASN A 62 -6.43 7.34 27.05
N ALA A 63 -7.42 8.18 27.39
CA ALA A 63 -8.53 7.80 28.25
C ALA A 63 -9.43 6.72 27.63
N ALA A 64 -9.47 6.62 26.30
CA ALA A 64 -10.24 5.58 25.60
C ALA A 64 -9.61 4.19 25.70
N ASN A 65 -8.34 4.08 26.12
CA ASN A 65 -7.58 2.83 26.27
C ASN A 65 -7.72 1.90 25.05
N ALA A 66 -7.64 2.46 23.85
CA ALA A 66 -7.89 1.78 22.56
C ALA A 66 -6.63 1.18 21.94
N GLY A 67 -5.56 1.04 22.71
CA GLY A 67 -4.29 0.49 22.26
C GLY A 67 -4.44 -0.97 21.78
N THR A 68 -3.68 -1.31 20.75
CA THR A 68 -3.73 -2.63 20.13
C THR A 68 -2.32 -3.14 19.88
N SER A 69 -2.12 -4.44 20.11
CA SER A 69 -0.88 -5.15 19.82
C SER A 69 -1.19 -6.55 19.30
N TYR A 70 -0.60 -6.92 18.15
CA TYR A 70 -0.81 -8.23 17.54
C TYR A 70 0.41 -8.65 16.72
N ASP A 71 0.52 -9.93 16.46
CA ASP A 71 1.27 -10.42 15.32
C ASP A 71 0.37 -10.53 14.10
N ARG A 72 0.98 -10.46 12.92
CA ARG A 72 0.33 -10.58 11.63
C ARG A 72 1.22 -11.39 10.71
N ASN A 73 0.67 -12.48 10.24
CA ASN A 73 1.37 -13.44 9.41
C ASN A 73 0.76 -13.45 8.00
N ARG A 74 1.60 -13.62 7.00
CA ARG A 74 1.20 -13.81 5.62
C ARG A 74 2.10 -14.86 4.98
N ILE A 75 1.50 -15.99 4.67
CA ILE A 75 2.15 -17.13 4.02
C ILE A 75 1.69 -17.15 2.57
N THR A 76 2.64 -17.19 1.62
CA THR A 76 2.33 -17.29 0.20
C THR A 76 3.05 -18.45 -0.46
N LEU A 77 2.36 -19.12 -1.36
CA LEU A 77 2.92 -20.12 -2.25
C LEU A 77 2.57 -19.73 -3.68
N MET A 78 3.58 -19.51 -4.52
CA MET A 78 3.41 -19.13 -5.92
C MET A 78 3.98 -20.22 -6.83
N GLY A 79 3.19 -20.62 -7.81
CA GLY A 79 3.60 -21.45 -8.93
C GLY A 79 3.49 -20.66 -10.23
N GLN A 80 4.52 -20.71 -11.06
CA GLN A 80 4.53 -20.12 -12.39
C GLN A 80 4.89 -21.21 -13.41
N TRP A 81 4.16 -21.27 -14.49
CA TRP A 81 4.37 -22.20 -15.60
C TRP A 81 4.65 -21.42 -16.88
N PHE A 82 5.74 -21.77 -17.53
CA PHE A 82 6.21 -21.18 -18.78
C PHE A 82 6.24 -22.27 -19.86
N PRO A 83 5.10 -22.53 -20.58
CA PRO A 83 5.06 -23.52 -21.64
C PRO A 83 6.00 -23.18 -22.81
N ASN A 84 6.25 -21.92 -23.03
CA ASN A 84 7.24 -21.37 -23.95
C ASN A 84 7.62 -19.94 -23.51
N GLU A 85 8.50 -19.27 -24.28
CA GLU A 85 8.98 -17.91 -23.97
C GLU A 85 7.89 -16.82 -24.02
N GLN A 86 6.78 -17.08 -24.66
CA GLN A 86 5.70 -16.11 -24.85
C GLN A 86 4.60 -16.24 -23.80
N PHE A 87 4.40 -17.42 -23.22
CA PHE A 87 3.30 -17.69 -22.31
C PHE A 87 3.76 -17.93 -20.88
N GLU A 88 3.07 -17.29 -19.94
CA GLU A 88 3.17 -17.51 -18.51
C GLU A 88 1.78 -17.75 -17.95
N ALA A 89 1.62 -18.75 -17.08
CA ALA A 89 0.49 -18.92 -16.22
C ALA A 89 0.96 -18.88 -14.75
N ALA A 90 0.30 -18.14 -13.91
CA ALA A 90 0.69 -17.97 -12.52
C ALA A 90 -0.49 -18.21 -11.57
N LEU A 91 -0.18 -18.84 -10.46
CA LEU A 91 -1.07 -19.10 -9.34
C LEU A 91 -0.37 -18.71 -8.05
N MET A 92 -0.96 -17.82 -7.24
CA MET A 92 -0.51 -17.53 -5.88
C MET A 92 -1.62 -17.78 -4.87
N LEU A 93 -1.36 -18.69 -3.95
CA LEU A 93 -2.21 -18.95 -2.80
C LEU A 93 -1.63 -18.19 -1.60
N THR A 94 -2.51 -17.54 -0.86
CA THR A 94 -2.14 -16.77 0.33
C THR A 94 -3.03 -17.15 1.50
N ASN A 95 -2.41 -17.34 2.65
CA ASN A 95 -3.07 -17.39 3.95
C ASN A 95 -2.62 -16.19 4.77
N GLU A 96 -3.53 -15.50 5.41
CA GLU A 96 -3.22 -14.37 6.26
C GLU A 96 -4.03 -14.43 7.55
N PHE A 97 -3.36 -14.21 8.68
CA PHE A 97 -3.99 -14.22 9.99
C PHE A 97 -3.32 -13.26 10.95
N LYS A 98 -4.05 -12.92 12.03
CA LYS A 98 -3.58 -12.11 13.14
C LYS A 98 -3.79 -12.83 14.45
N TYR A 99 -2.83 -12.71 15.35
CA TYR A 99 -2.98 -13.11 16.74
C TYR A 99 -2.82 -11.90 17.63
N TYR A 100 -3.87 -11.58 18.42
CA TYR A 100 -3.89 -10.38 19.26
C TYR A 100 -3.27 -10.65 20.63
N PHE A 101 -2.26 -9.86 20.98
CA PHE A 101 -1.70 -9.80 22.33
C PHE A 101 -2.55 -8.89 23.22
N SER A 102 -3.08 -7.81 22.63
CA SER A 102 -3.99 -6.85 23.27
C SER A 102 -4.91 -6.22 22.20
N PRO A 103 -6.23 -6.12 22.44
CA PRO A 103 -6.96 -6.74 23.53
C PRO A 103 -7.04 -8.27 23.39
N THR A 104 -7.10 -8.99 24.50
CA THR A 104 -7.04 -10.48 24.53
C THR A 104 -8.39 -11.16 24.22
N ASN A 105 -9.46 -10.40 24.02
CA ASN A 105 -10.80 -10.89 23.68
C ASN A 105 -11.06 -10.99 22.18
N LYS A 106 -10.06 -10.83 21.35
CA LYS A 106 -10.16 -11.04 19.90
C LYS A 106 -9.97 -12.51 19.57
N ASP A 107 -10.85 -13.02 18.73
CA ASP A 107 -10.76 -14.39 18.24
C ASP A 107 -9.60 -14.52 17.25
N PHE A 108 -8.98 -15.70 17.29
CA PHE A 108 -7.96 -16.10 16.34
C PHE A 108 -8.62 -16.95 15.25
N ASN A 109 -8.41 -16.56 13.99
CA ASN A 109 -8.90 -17.28 12.84
C ASN A 109 -7.78 -17.50 11.84
N PHE A 110 -7.50 -18.77 11.53
CA PHE A 110 -6.46 -19.22 10.60
C PHE A 110 -7.05 -19.83 9.31
N ASN A 111 -8.32 -19.75 9.09
CA ASN A 111 -9.03 -20.69 8.21
C ASN A 111 -9.04 -20.29 6.73
N GLU A 112 -8.53 -19.11 6.37
CA GLU A 112 -8.67 -18.60 5.02
C GLU A 112 -7.42 -18.87 4.17
N ILE A 113 -7.60 -19.53 3.02
CA ILE A 113 -6.63 -19.59 1.93
C ILE A 113 -7.31 -19.07 0.68
N PHE A 114 -6.77 -18.03 0.06
CA PHE A 114 -7.34 -17.40 -1.11
C PHE A 114 -6.35 -17.29 -2.26
N PHE A 115 -6.88 -17.17 -3.47
CA PHE A 115 -6.10 -16.85 -4.65
C PHE A 115 -5.75 -15.35 -4.62
N ASP A 116 -4.51 -15.05 -4.36
CA ASP A 116 -4.00 -13.69 -4.40
C ASP A 116 -3.68 -13.25 -5.82
N GLN A 117 -3.12 -14.18 -6.63
CA GLN A 117 -2.95 -14.03 -8.06
C GLN A 117 -3.39 -15.31 -8.78
N LEU A 118 -4.06 -15.16 -9.91
CA LEU A 118 -4.39 -16.23 -10.84
C LEU A 118 -4.56 -15.62 -12.22
N TYR A 119 -3.53 -15.71 -13.04
CA TYR A 119 -3.52 -15.08 -14.37
C TYR A 119 -2.80 -15.90 -15.42
N VAL A 120 -3.10 -15.56 -16.67
CA VAL A 120 -2.31 -15.94 -17.84
C VAL A 120 -1.76 -14.67 -18.49
N LYS A 121 -0.52 -14.74 -18.98
CA LYS A 121 0.16 -13.65 -19.67
C LYS A 121 0.74 -14.14 -20.98
N TYR A 122 0.53 -13.36 -22.02
CA TYR A 122 1.19 -13.52 -23.30
C TYR A 122 2.12 -12.34 -23.54
N THR A 123 3.35 -12.63 -23.99
CA THR A 123 4.35 -11.60 -24.34
C THR A 123 4.76 -11.82 -25.80
N GLY A 124 4.56 -10.79 -26.63
CA GLY A 124 4.89 -10.78 -28.04
C GLY A 124 5.66 -9.53 -28.43
N THR A 125 5.85 -9.36 -29.73
CA THR A 125 6.58 -8.19 -30.30
C THR A 125 5.89 -6.85 -30.02
N PHE A 126 4.58 -6.86 -29.80
CA PHE A 126 3.78 -5.67 -29.46
C PHE A 126 3.85 -5.27 -27.99
N GLY A 127 4.39 -6.14 -27.10
CA GLY A 127 4.37 -5.98 -25.64
C GLY A 127 3.74 -7.18 -24.96
N SER A 128 2.85 -6.98 -23.96
CA SER A 128 2.24 -8.10 -23.25
C SER A 128 0.75 -7.88 -22.96
N ALA A 129 0.00 -8.99 -22.88
CA ALA A 129 -1.40 -9.03 -22.44
C ALA A 129 -1.53 -9.97 -21.25
N THR A 130 -2.17 -9.53 -20.18
CA THR A 130 -2.39 -10.31 -18.95
C THR A 130 -3.89 -10.36 -18.64
N LEU A 131 -4.41 -11.54 -18.39
CA LEU A 131 -5.82 -11.76 -18.04
C LEU A 131 -5.93 -12.55 -16.74
N GLY A 132 -6.70 -12.06 -15.80
CA GLY A 132 -6.98 -12.72 -14.53
C GLY A 132 -6.75 -11.84 -13.33
N ARG A 133 -6.66 -12.47 -12.16
CA ARG A 133 -6.39 -11.79 -10.89
C ARG A 133 -4.90 -11.47 -10.80
N GLN A 134 -4.59 -10.20 -10.70
CA GLN A 134 -3.23 -9.68 -10.77
C GLN A 134 -3.07 -8.41 -9.93
N ASN A 135 -1.82 -8.10 -9.62
CA ASN A 135 -1.45 -6.83 -9.02
C ASN A 135 -1.16 -5.79 -10.11
N ILE A 136 -1.66 -4.57 -9.92
CA ILE A 136 -1.40 -3.44 -10.82
C ILE A 136 -0.91 -2.26 -9.98
N MET A 137 0.28 -1.78 -10.27
CA MET A 137 0.83 -0.55 -9.73
C MET A 137 1.28 0.34 -10.87
N LEU A 138 0.85 1.61 -10.88
CA LEU A 138 1.21 2.60 -11.90
C LEU A 138 1.95 3.77 -11.26
N GLY A 139 3.04 4.22 -11.90
CA GLY A 139 3.92 5.25 -11.35
C GLY A 139 4.47 4.85 -9.98
N GLU A 140 4.27 5.71 -8.99
CA GLU A 140 4.61 5.45 -7.59
C GLU A 140 3.39 4.99 -6.76
N GLY A 141 2.31 4.58 -7.41
CA GLY A 141 1.11 4.11 -6.72
C GLY A 141 0.20 5.22 -6.21
N PHE A 142 0.28 6.44 -6.74
CA PHE A 142 -0.56 7.55 -6.30
C PHE A 142 -2.04 7.35 -6.66
N ILE A 143 -2.33 6.80 -7.85
CA ILE A 143 -3.69 6.56 -8.35
C ILE A 143 -4.03 5.08 -8.38
N VAL A 144 -3.09 4.22 -8.74
CA VAL A 144 -3.28 2.77 -8.83
C VAL A 144 -2.18 2.08 -8.07
N LEU A 145 -2.55 1.52 -6.94
CA LEU A 145 -1.69 0.74 -6.06
C LEU A 145 -2.54 -0.37 -5.45
N ASP A 146 -2.21 -1.60 -5.72
CA ASP A 146 -2.81 -2.70 -4.96
C ASP A 146 -2.24 -2.76 -3.54
N GLY A 147 -3.00 -3.31 -2.63
CA GLY A 147 -2.60 -3.48 -1.24
C GLY A 147 -1.88 -4.80 -0.98
N GLY A 148 -1.34 -5.42 -2.04
CA GLY A 148 -0.82 -6.79 -1.95
C GLY A 148 0.39 -6.95 -1.06
N PRO A 149 1.61 -6.89 -1.60
CA PRO A 149 2.81 -7.28 -0.84
C PRO A 149 3.26 -6.26 0.20
N LEU A 150 2.89 -4.99 0.07
CA LEU A 150 3.41 -3.95 0.95
C LEU A 150 2.69 -3.93 2.29
N ASP A 151 1.40 -4.18 2.30
CA ASP A 151 0.61 -4.15 3.53
C ASP A 151 -0.67 -4.99 3.44
N GLY A 152 -1.61 -4.73 4.32
CA GLY A 152 -2.92 -5.32 4.32
C GLY A 152 -3.00 -6.71 4.98
N SER A 153 -4.17 -7.00 5.53
CA SER A 153 -4.56 -8.34 5.96
C SER A 153 -5.12 -9.13 4.80
N ARG A 154 -5.64 -8.44 3.79
CA ARG A 154 -6.19 -9.05 2.58
C ARG A 154 -5.71 -8.23 1.40
N SER A 155 -5.20 -8.88 0.37
CA SER A 155 -4.77 -8.20 -0.85
C SER A 155 -5.93 -7.47 -1.52
N ALA A 156 -5.67 -6.24 -1.94
CA ALA A 156 -6.56 -5.47 -2.79
C ALA A 156 -6.13 -5.64 -4.26
N TYR A 157 -6.29 -6.83 -4.78
CA TYR A 157 -5.93 -7.21 -6.13
C TYR A 157 -6.93 -6.72 -7.18
N PHE A 158 -6.55 -6.83 -8.44
CA PHE A 158 -7.39 -6.55 -9.58
C PHE A 158 -7.78 -7.84 -10.31
N ASN A 159 -9.08 -8.09 -10.50
CA ASN A 159 -9.57 -9.04 -11.49
C ASN A 159 -9.65 -8.27 -12.80
N ALA A 160 -8.67 -8.44 -13.70
CA ALA A 160 -8.44 -7.50 -14.79
C ALA A 160 -8.00 -8.18 -16.10
N ALA A 161 -8.30 -7.49 -17.20
CA ALA A 161 -7.57 -7.61 -18.45
C ALA A 161 -6.64 -6.40 -18.56
N ARG A 162 -5.34 -6.64 -18.76
CA ARG A 162 -4.29 -5.62 -18.92
C ARG A 162 -3.54 -5.84 -20.21
N LEU A 163 -3.24 -4.74 -20.90
CA LEU A 163 -2.43 -4.72 -22.12
C LEU A 163 -1.33 -3.68 -21.95
N ASP A 164 -0.08 -4.10 -22.09
CA ASP A 164 1.09 -3.23 -22.12
C ASP A 164 1.64 -3.21 -23.55
N LEU A 165 1.40 -2.12 -24.28
CA LEU A 165 1.84 -1.94 -25.65
C LEU A 165 3.21 -1.25 -25.68
N ALA A 166 4.21 -1.90 -26.22
CA ALA A 166 5.51 -1.32 -26.50
C ALA A 166 5.42 -0.47 -27.78
N ILE A 167 5.43 0.85 -27.63
CA ILE A 167 5.43 1.79 -28.77
C ILE A 167 6.82 1.84 -29.38
N ASP A 168 7.83 1.94 -28.53
CA ASP A 168 9.25 1.78 -28.87
C ASP A 168 10.02 1.30 -27.63
N LYS A 169 11.36 1.27 -27.70
CA LYS A 169 12.22 0.80 -26.59
C LYS A 169 12.11 1.63 -25.31
N THR A 170 11.56 2.83 -25.40
CA THR A 170 11.52 3.85 -24.32
C THR A 170 10.10 4.28 -23.97
N LYS A 171 9.10 3.78 -24.71
CA LYS A 171 7.71 4.21 -24.55
C LYS A 171 6.77 3.02 -24.52
N THR A 172 5.90 3.01 -23.54
CA THR A 172 4.87 1.99 -23.31
C THR A 172 3.53 2.64 -23.04
N LEU A 173 2.46 2.08 -23.60
CA LEU A 173 1.09 2.39 -23.23
C LEU A 173 0.49 1.20 -22.48
N THR A 174 0.19 1.37 -21.21
CA THR A 174 -0.55 0.40 -20.40
C THR A 174 -2.04 0.74 -20.46
N SER A 175 -2.88 -0.24 -20.75
CA SER A 175 -4.32 -0.14 -20.59
C SER A 175 -4.84 -1.30 -19.75
N PHE A 176 -5.89 -1.06 -18.97
CA PHE A 176 -6.54 -2.11 -18.20
C PHE A 176 -8.04 -1.85 -18.04
N VAL A 177 -8.75 -2.96 -17.83
CA VAL A 177 -10.15 -2.99 -17.39
C VAL A 177 -10.21 -3.94 -16.21
N SER A 178 -10.87 -3.55 -15.12
CA SER A 178 -10.95 -4.33 -13.90
C SER A 178 -12.33 -4.31 -13.26
N TYR A 179 -12.63 -5.36 -12.52
CA TYR A 179 -13.80 -5.43 -11.67
C TYR A 179 -13.42 -6.04 -10.32
N VAL A 180 -13.82 -5.37 -9.25
CA VAL A 180 -13.65 -5.87 -7.87
C VAL A 180 -15.03 -5.95 -7.23
N PRO A 181 -15.51 -7.15 -6.88
CA PRO A 181 -16.79 -7.33 -6.20
C PRO A 181 -16.71 -6.83 -4.76
N GLN A 182 -17.86 -6.61 -4.14
CA GLN A 182 -17.94 -6.25 -2.72
C GLN A 182 -17.36 -7.36 -1.82
N SER A 183 -17.64 -8.62 -2.15
CA SER A 183 -17.08 -9.80 -1.48
C SER A 183 -16.25 -10.64 -2.43
N ASP A 184 -15.28 -11.39 -1.89
CA ASP A 184 -14.43 -12.27 -2.70
C ASP A 184 -15.18 -13.54 -3.14
N ASN A 185 -15.87 -13.44 -4.26
CA ASN A 185 -16.75 -14.50 -4.79
C ASN A 185 -16.48 -14.87 -6.26
N ILE A 186 -15.44 -14.28 -6.89
CA ILE A 186 -15.08 -14.61 -8.29
C ILE A 186 -14.24 -15.89 -8.35
N LEU A 187 -13.34 -16.08 -7.38
CA LEU A 187 -12.52 -17.29 -7.27
C LEU A 187 -12.85 -18.02 -5.97
N PRO A 188 -12.69 -19.35 -5.92
CA PRO A 188 -12.95 -20.09 -4.70
C PRO A 188 -11.98 -19.67 -3.59
N ILE A 189 -12.51 -19.65 -2.36
CA ILE A 189 -11.76 -19.49 -1.12
C ILE A 189 -11.80 -20.82 -0.39
N ILE A 190 -10.65 -21.29 0.10
CA ILE A 190 -10.55 -22.55 0.82
C ILE A 190 -10.79 -22.26 2.30
N ASN A 191 -11.72 -22.98 2.89
CA ASN A 191 -12.05 -22.96 4.33
C ASN A 191 -12.62 -21.65 4.88
N THR A 192 -13.19 -20.78 4.05
CA THR A 192 -13.76 -19.52 4.55
C THR A 192 -15.02 -19.13 3.80
N GLN A 193 -15.78 -18.26 4.42
CA GLN A 193 -16.93 -17.58 3.86
C GLN A 193 -16.48 -16.42 2.96
N ASP A 194 -17.40 -15.88 2.18
CA ASP A 194 -17.20 -14.68 1.37
C ASP A 194 -16.65 -13.54 2.21
N GLN A 195 -15.37 -13.20 1.99
CA GLN A 195 -14.72 -12.10 2.65
C GLN A 195 -15.10 -10.79 1.99
N GLN A 196 -15.60 -9.84 2.77
CA GLN A 196 -15.84 -8.50 2.26
C GLN A 196 -14.51 -7.82 1.90
N LEU A 197 -14.37 -7.37 0.65
CA LEU A 197 -13.19 -6.68 0.12
C LEU A 197 -13.38 -5.16 0.15
N LEU A 198 -14.57 -4.69 -0.21
CA LEU A 198 -14.92 -3.29 -0.39
C LEU A 198 -16.27 -2.99 0.26
N GLU A 199 -16.58 -1.72 0.47
CA GLU A 199 -17.92 -1.29 0.88
C GLU A 199 -18.93 -1.44 -0.26
N GLN A 200 -18.50 -1.24 -1.51
CA GLN A 200 -19.29 -1.27 -2.73
C GLN A 200 -18.48 -1.93 -3.85
N PRO A 201 -19.12 -2.64 -4.81
CA PRO A 201 -18.41 -3.15 -5.97
C PRO A 201 -17.84 -2.01 -6.82
N GLU A 202 -16.70 -2.24 -7.46
CA GLU A 202 -16.02 -1.25 -8.29
C GLU A 202 -15.69 -1.81 -9.67
N PHE A 203 -15.93 -1.00 -10.69
CA PHE A 203 -15.42 -1.18 -12.04
C PHE A 203 -14.35 -0.13 -12.33
N GLY A 204 -13.28 -0.52 -13.00
CA GLY A 204 -12.21 0.37 -13.37
C GLY A 204 -11.71 0.18 -14.79
N MET A 205 -11.25 1.25 -15.39
CA MET A 205 -10.44 1.20 -16.60
C MET A 205 -9.41 2.32 -16.60
N GLY A 206 -8.30 2.10 -17.30
CA GLY A 206 -7.24 3.08 -17.37
C GLY A 206 -6.41 3.00 -18.62
N LEU A 207 -5.87 4.17 -18.98
CA LEU A 207 -4.82 4.37 -19.96
C LEU A 207 -3.68 5.09 -19.28
N TYR A 208 -2.50 4.52 -19.30
CA TYR A 208 -1.31 5.06 -18.66
C TYR A 208 -0.12 4.96 -19.62
N PHE A 209 0.36 6.10 -20.07
CA PHE A 209 1.53 6.18 -20.92
C PHE A 209 2.78 6.36 -20.07
N THR A 210 3.85 5.66 -20.40
CA THR A 210 5.18 5.87 -19.83
C THR A 210 6.15 6.15 -20.97
N GLY A 211 6.81 7.30 -20.94
CA GLY A 211 7.76 7.68 -21.99
C GLY A 211 9.00 8.36 -21.44
N GLN A 212 10.16 7.96 -21.96
CA GLN A 212 11.44 8.61 -21.71
C GLN A 212 11.74 9.60 -22.84
N PHE A 213 11.90 10.87 -22.51
CA PHE A 213 12.20 11.97 -23.42
C PHE A 213 13.52 12.62 -22.98
N GLY A 214 14.63 12.18 -23.57
CA GLY A 214 15.96 12.56 -23.10
C GLY A 214 16.18 12.08 -21.66
N LYS A 215 16.37 13.00 -20.72
CA LYS A 215 16.54 12.69 -19.30
C LYS A 215 15.22 12.75 -18.50
N THR A 216 14.12 13.17 -19.14
CA THR A 216 12.81 13.33 -18.49
C THR A 216 11.97 12.09 -18.73
N ASN A 217 11.44 11.51 -17.67
CA ASN A 217 10.39 10.51 -17.72
C ASN A 217 9.03 11.21 -17.57
N LEU A 218 8.10 10.96 -18.48
CA LEU A 218 6.77 11.57 -18.50
C LEU A 218 5.70 10.49 -18.59
N GLN A 219 4.66 10.59 -17.75
CA GLN A 219 3.64 9.57 -17.58
C GLN A 219 2.24 10.21 -17.47
N PRO A 220 1.65 10.70 -18.58
CA PRO A 220 0.25 11.13 -18.60
C PRO A 220 -0.67 9.91 -18.52
N TYR A 221 -1.84 10.11 -17.89
CA TYR A 221 -2.84 9.06 -17.73
C TYR A 221 -4.27 9.57 -17.68
N TYR A 222 -5.17 8.63 -17.97
CA TYR A 222 -6.59 8.74 -17.70
C TYR A 222 -7.07 7.46 -17.03
N ILE A 223 -7.73 7.62 -15.87
CA ILE A 223 -8.30 6.52 -15.10
C ILE A 223 -9.77 6.81 -14.83
N PHE A 224 -10.61 5.82 -15.07
CA PHE A 224 -12.03 5.85 -14.75
C PHE A 224 -12.35 4.82 -13.69
N LYS A 225 -13.15 5.20 -12.69
CA LYS A 225 -13.69 4.34 -11.65
C LYS A 225 -15.19 4.54 -11.55
N HIS A 226 -15.93 3.45 -11.62
CA HIS A 226 -17.36 3.42 -11.31
C HIS A 226 -17.57 2.63 -10.02
N ILE A 227 -18.29 3.22 -9.08
CA ILE A 227 -18.69 2.62 -7.81
C ILE A 227 -20.17 2.30 -7.92
N TYR A 228 -20.52 1.02 -7.79
CA TYR A 228 -21.91 0.57 -7.84
C TYR A 228 -22.63 0.83 -6.52
N ALA A 229 -23.94 0.94 -6.55
CA ALA A 229 -24.75 0.91 -5.35
C ALA A 229 -24.64 -0.45 -4.62
N ALA A 230 -24.68 -0.41 -3.29
CA ALA A 230 -24.79 -1.58 -2.43
C ALA A 230 -25.81 -1.31 -1.32
N ASP A 231 -26.25 -2.38 -0.63
CA ASP A 231 -27.33 -2.28 0.37
C ASP A 231 -27.02 -1.28 1.49
N LEU A 232 -25.76 -1.22 1.94
CA LEU A 232 -25.32 -0.31 2.99
C LEU A 232 -24.96 1.09 2.49
N ASN A 233 -24.75 1.24 1.19
CA ASN A 233 -24.46 2.53 0.55
C ASN A 233 -25.08 2.56 -0.85
N PRO A 234 -26.29 3.12 -1.01
CA PRO A 234 -26.99 3.13 -2.29
C PRO A 234 -26.46 4.15 -3.30
N MET A 235 -25.51 5.02 -2.89
CA MET A 235 -24.98 6.08 -3.74
C MET A 235 -23.98 5.50 -4.75
N LYS A 236 -24.24 5.72 -6.04
CA LYS A 236 -23.30 5.43 -7.13
C LYS A 236 -22.32 6.59 -7.32
N SER A 237 -21.15 6.31 -7.87
CA SER A 237 -20.20 7.35 -8.23
C SER A 237 -19.47 7.02 -9.52
N ASN A 238 -19.27 8.02 -10.37
CA ASN A 238 -18.38 7.99 -11.51
C ASN A 238 -17.24 8.96 -11.26
N ILE A 239 -16.00 8.45 -11.32
CA ILE A 239 -14.81 9.26 -11.09
C ILE A 239 -13.91 9.16 -12.31
N HIS A 240 -13.79 10.26 -13.03
CA HIS A 240 -12.82 10.43 -14.11
C HIS A 240 -11.60 11.14 -13.56
N THR A 241 -10.43 10.57 -13.74
CA THR A 241 -9.16 11.14 -13.26
C THR A 241 -8.23 11.32 -14.44
N ILE A 242 -7.82 12.56 -14.71
CA ILE A 242 -6.76 12.88 -15.66
C ILE A 242 -5.56 13.43 -14.90
N GLY A 243 -4.37 12.95 -15.23
CA GLY A 243 -3.18 13.39 -14.53
C GLY A 243 -1.89 13.13 -15.30
N VAL A 244 -0.81 13.60 -14.70
CA VAL A 244 0.52 13.42 -15.24
C VAL A 244 1.54 13.31 -14.11
N ARG A 245 2.43 12.32 -14.23
CA ARG A 245 3.63 12.21 -13.42
C ARG A 245 4.84 12.54 -14.27
N GLY A 246 5.79 13.29 -13.70
CA GLY A 246 7.07 13.61 -14.32
C GLY A 246 8.22 13.38 -13.35
N ALA A 247 9.35 12.87 -13.88
CA ALA A 247 10.59 12.76 -13.13
C ALA A 247 11.76 13.20 -14.04
N MET A 248 12.60 14.11 -13.52
CA MET A 248 13.73 14.64 -14.29
C MET A 248 14.90 15.09 -13.39
N PRO A 249 16.15 14.94 -13.81
CA PRO A 249 17.27 15.58 -13.15
C PRO A 249 17.24 17.10 -13.40
N LEU A 250 17.29 17.88 -12.33
CA LEU A 250 17.48 19.34 -12.40
C LEU A 250 18.96 19.71 -12.52
N ALA A 251 19.81 18.94 -11.83
CA ALA A 251 21.27 19.04 -11.88
C ALA A 251 21.87 17.66 -11.56
N VAL A 252 23.21 17.55 -11.50
CA VAL A 252 23.91 16.26 -11.26
C VAL A 252 23.45 15.56 -9.97
N GLN A 253 23.16 16.34 -8.93
CA GLN A 253 22.79 15.81 -7.60
C GLN A 253 21.30 16.02 -7.27
N PHE A 254 20.53 16.69 -8.13
CA PHE A 254 19.16 17.08 -7.86
C PHE A 254 18.21 16.41 -8.85
N ASN A 255 17.23 15.67 -8.33
CA ASN A 255 16.17 15.06 -9.10
C ASN A 255 14.81 15.59 -8.62
N LEU A 256 13.98 16.03 -9.55
CA LEU A 256 12.61 16.44 -9.32
C LEU A 256 11.68 15.31 -9.72
N THR A 257 10.73 14.97 -8.85
CA THR A 257 9.56 14.14 -9.18
C THR A 257 8.30 14.89 -8.78
N ALA A 258 7.32 14.90 -9.67
CA ALA A 258 6.01 15.49 -9.39
C ALA A 258 4.90 14.69 -10.06
N GLU A 259 3.75 14.63 -9.44
CA GLU A 259 2.51 14.06 -9.99
C GLU A 259 1.34 14.92 -9.57
N GLY A 260 0.45 15.21 -10.52
CA GLY A 260 -0.77 15.96 -10.27
C GLY A 260 -1.91 15.41 -11.10
N ALA A 261 -3.11 15.41 -10.54
CA ALA A 261 -4.31 14.92 -11.17
C ALA A 261 -5.54 15.75 -10.80
N TYR A 262 -6.47 15.82 -11.74
CA TYR A 262 -7.80 16.40 -11.58
C TYR A 262 -8.86 15.33 -11.74
N GLN A 263 -9.89 15.38 -10.89
CA GLN A 263 -11.01 14.47 -10.89
C GLN A 263 -12.30 15.21 -11.18
N PHE A 264 -13.16 14.60 -12.00
CA PHE A 264 -14.50 15.06 -12.29
C PHE A 264 -15.46 13.87 -12.42
N GLY A 265 -16.75 14.13 -12.35
CA GLY A 265 -17.78 13.11 -12.42
C GLY A 265 -18.94 13.38 -11.46
N ASP A 266 -19.41 12.33 -10.80
CA ASP A 266 -20.56 12.43 -9.92
C ASP A 266 -20.45 11.55 -8.67
N TYR A 267 -21.29 11.87 -7.69
CA TYR A 267 -21.61 11.04 -6.53
C TYR A 267 -23.12 11.16 -6.27
N GLY A 268 -23.89 10.17 -6.71
CA GLY A 268 -25.34 10.32 -6.81
C GLY A 268 -25.72 11.45 -7.76
N ASP A 269 -26.45 12.44 -7.25
CA ASP A 269 -26.87 13.63 -7.99
C ASP A 269 -25.89 14.81 -7.85
N LEU A 270 -24.83 14.66 -7.06
CA LEU A 270 -23.85 15.71 -6.81
C LEU A 270 -22.70 15.64 -7.81
N SER A 271 -22.25 16.80 -8.30
CA SER A 271 -21.09 16.90 -9.18
C SER A 271 -19.79 16.77 -8.39
N ARG A 272 -18.80 16.07 -8.98
CA ARG A 272 -17.44 15.95 -8.42
C ARG A 272 -16.48 16.89 -9.14
N SER A 273 -15.63 17.58 -8.37
CA SER A 273 -14.53 18.41 -8.87
C SER A 273 -13.43 18.46 -7.82
N SER A 274 -12.43 17.61 -7.93
CA SER A 274 -11.36 17.51 -6.94
C SER A 274 -9.98 17.41 -7.60
N PHE A 275 -8.94 17.72 -6.86
CA PHE A 275 -7.58 17.58 -7.34
C PHE A 275 -6.62 17.13 -6.23
N GLY A 276 -5.55 16.45 -6.67
CA GLY A 276 -4.51 15.98 -5.77
C GLY A 276 -3.18 15.85 -6.49
N GLY A 277 -2.11 15.85 -5.70
CA GLY A 277 -0.78 15.69 -6.24
C GLY A 277 0.29 15.76 -5.17
N TYR A 278 1.51 15.52 -5.61
CA TYR A 278 2.71 15.67 -4.80
C TYR A 278 3.88 16.12 -5.67
N ALA A 279 4.88 16.73 -5.03
CA ALA A 279 6.15 17.03 -5.66
C ALA A 279 7.26 16.92 -4.63
N TYR A 280 8.44 16.47 -5.06
CA TYR A 280 9.62 16.45 -4.22
C TYR A 280 10.91 16.56 -5.02
N VAL A 281 11.95 17.04 -4.36
CA VAL A 281 13.31 17.12 -4.87
C VAL A 281 14.19 16.25 -3.99
N ASP A 282 14.91 15.33 -4.61
CA ASP A 282 15.97 14.55 -3.97
C ASP A 282 17.32 15.22 -4.23
N TYR A 283 18.08 15.41 -3.18
CA TYR A 283 19.48 15.83 -3.22
C TYR A 283 20.38 14.68 -2.79
N THR A 284 21.22 14.17 -3.70
CA THR A 284 22.23 13.14 -3.41
C THR A 284 23.50 13.81 -2.92
N THR A 285 23.90 13.54 -1.68
CA THR A 285 25.00 14.28 -1.00
C THR A 285 26.38 13.85 -1.46
N ASN A 286 26.58 12.61 -1.92
CA ASN A 286 27.88 12.00 -2.28
C ASN A 286 28.93 12.04 -1.17
N LEU A 287 28.53 12.16 0.09
CA LEU A 287 29.44 12.34 1.23
C LEU A 287 30.05 11.04 1.74
N ASN A 288 29.42 9.88 1.42
CA ASN A 288 29.89 8.52 1.78
C ASN A 288 30.33 8.37 3.25
N LYS A 289 29.59 8.99 4.17
CA LYS A 289 29.86 8.93 5.62
C LYS A 289 28.62 8.42 6.35
N VAL A 290 28.72 7.35 7.10
CA VAL A 290 27.66 6.66 7.82
C VAL A 290 26.76 7.58 8.66
N TYR A 291 27.31 8.67 9.22
CA TYR A 291 26.57 9.63 10.06
C TYR A 291 25.97 10.81 9.28
N LEU A 292 26.14 10.84 7.96
CA LEU A 292 25.53 11.85 7.10
C LEU A 292 24.53 11.18 6.14
N PRO A 293 23.43 11.86 5.82
CA PRO A 293 22.45 11.28 4.88
C PRO A 293 23.03 11.19 3.47
N ASP A 294 22.76 10.11 2.78
CA ASP A 294 23.09 9.90 1.36
C ASP A 294 22.14 10.67 0.47
N VAL A 295 20.85 10.74 0.88
CA VAL A 295 19.82 11.47 0.17
C VAL A 295 19.05 12.33 1.16
N ILE A 296 18.81 13.57 0.77
CA ILE A 296 17.91 14.51 1.44
C ILE A 296 16.76 14.80 0.48
N THR A 297 15.53 14.53 0.90
CA THR A 297 14.33 14.84 0.13
C THR A 297 13.55 15.98 0.79
N LEU A 298 13.12 16.94 -0.02
CA LEU A 298 12.14 17.96 0.40
C LEU A 298 10.94 17.88 -0.53
N GLY A 299 9.74 17.85 0.03
CA GLY A 299 8.54 17.68 -0.78
C GLY A 299 7.28 18.23 -0.15
N GLY A 300 6.21 18.17 -0.93
CA GLY A 300 4.88 18.53 -0.51
C GLY A 300 3.82 17.64 -1.14
N ILE A 301 2.68 17.56 -0.47
CA ILE A 301 1.50 16.81 -0.86
C ILE A 301 0.31 17.76 -0.78
N TYR A 302 -0.63 17.63 -1.69
CA TYR A 302 -1.91 18.31 -1.61
C TYR A 302 -3.03 17.40 -2.12
N LEU A 303 -4.03 17.16 -1.29
CA LEU A 303 -5.25 16.42 -1.61
C LEU A 303 -6.43 17.29 -1.18
N SER A 304 -7.27 17.71 -2.12
CA SER A 304 -8.38 18.61 -1.84
C SER A 304 -9.32 18.04 -0.78
N GLY A 305 -9.89 18.91 0.02
CA GLY A 305 -10.96 18.63 0.98
C GLY A 305 -12.31 18.99 0.37
N ASP A 306 -13.35 18.46 0.97
CA ASP A 306 -14.74 18.76 0.61
C ASP A 306 -15.20 20.03 1.35
N ASP A 307 -15.68 21.03 0.63
CA ASP A 307 -16.21 22.26 1.22
C ASP A 307 -17.68 22.06 1.61
N PRO A 308 -18.02 22.02 2.90
CA PRO A 308 -19.40 21.82 3.33
C PRO A 308 -20.36 22.96 2.96
N ALA A 309 -19.86 24.10 2.48
CA ALA A 309 -20.67 25.22 2.02
C ALA A 309 -21.14 25.04 0.58
N THR A 310 -20.61 24.08 -0.17
CA THR A 310 -21.01 23.79 -1.54
C THR A 310 -21.91 22.54 -1.61
N GLN A 311 -22.51 22.32 -2.79
CA GLN A 311 -23.25 21.10 -3.09
C GLN A 311 -22.42 20.14 -3.98
N ASN A 312 -21.16 20.46 -4.23
CA ASN A 312 -20.24 19.63 -5.00
C ASN A 312 -19.45 18.72 -4.09
N ILE A 313 -18.93 17.64 -4.63
CA ILE A 313 -17.94 16.78 -3.98
C ILE A 313 -16.56 17.23 -4.43
N GLU A 314 -15.83 17.89 -3.54
CA GLU A 314 -14.52 18.49 -3.81
C GLU A 314 -13.38 17.71 -3.15
N GLY A 315 -13.71 16.76 -2.28
CA GLY A 315 -12.76 15.88 -1.63
C GLY A 315 -12.08 14.92 -2.62
N TRP A 316 -10.76 14.85 -2.53
CA TRP A 316 -9.94 13.91 -3.31
C TRP A 316 -10.36 12.47 -3.07
N ASP A 317 -10.46 11.67 -4.14
CA ASP A 317 -10.63 10.21 -4.08
C ASP A 317 -9.32 9.54 -4.50
N PRO A 318 -8.74 8.61 -3.72
CA PRO A 318 -7.48 7.92 -4.07
C PRO A 318 -7.64 6.92 -5.21
N VAL A 319 -8.83 6.78 -5.80
CA VAL A 319 -9.19 5.90 -6.91
C VAL A 319 -8.92 4.43 -6.59
N PHE A 320 -7.79 3.89 -7.04
CA PHE A 320 -7.31 2.52 -6.76
C PHE A 320 -6.04 2.50 -5.92
N SER A 321 -5.63 3.62 -5.33
CA SER A 321 -4.55 3.65 -4.36
C SER A 321 -5.09 3.27 -2.99
N ARG A 322 -5.20 1.98 -2.74
CA ARG A 322 -5.89 1.42 -1.56
C ARG A 322 -5.04 1.46 -0.31
N TRP A 323 -3.79 1.91 -0.43
CA TRP A 323 -2.86 1.90 0.68
C TRP A 323 -2.09 3.21 0.82
N PRO A 324 -1.80 3.66 2.07
CA PRO A 324 -1.08 4.90 2.33
C PRO A 324 0.32 4.91 1.71
N LYS A 325 0.55 5.83 0.76
CA LYS A 325 1.84 5.99 0.07
C LYS A 325 2.92 6.56 0.97
N TRP A 326 2.56 7.45 1.92
CA TRP A 326 3.54 8.23 2.68
C TRP A 326 3.70 7.81 4.12
N SER A 327 2.78 7.02 4.67
CA SER A 327 2.79 6.56 6.05
C SER A 327 2.24 5.15 6.14
N GLU A 328 2.89 4.32 6.91
CA GLU A 328 2.43 2.97 7.23
C GLU A 328 1.48 2.97 8.42
N SER A 329 1.56 3.99 9.28
CA SER A 329 0.60 4.17 10.34
C SER A 329 -0.74 4.56 9.76
N TYR A 330 -1.76 4.22 10.47
CA TYR A 330 -3.13 4.43 10.02
C TYR A 330 -3.62 5.87 10.22
N ILE A 331 -2.72 6.85 10.47
CA ILE A 331 -3.10 8.25 10.68
C ILE A 331 -3.91 8.80 9.52
N TYR A 332 -3.61 8.34 8.29
CA TYR A 332 -4.32 8.77 7.09
C TYR A 332 -5.61 7.99 6.83
N THR A 333 -5.80 6.81 7.43
CA THR A 333 -6.86 5.87 7.05
C THR A 333 -7.73 5.39 8.19
N LEU A 334 -7.24 5.40 9.44
CA LEU A 334 -8.01 4.87 10.59
C LEU A 334 -8.69 5.96 11.41
N ILE A 335 -8.24 7.21 11.37
CA ILE A 335 -8.92 8.30 12.06
C ILE A 335 -10.19 8.62 11.30
N LYS A 336 -11.33 8.37 11.93
CA LYS A 336 -12.65 8.60 11.37
C LYS A 336 -12.95 10.09 11.36
N GLU A 337 -12.98 10.71 10.22
CA GLU A 337 -13.15 12.15 10.08
C GLU A 337 -14.49 12.56 9.52
N TYR A 338 -15.04 11.83 8.56
CA TYR A 338 -16.27 12.19 7.87
C TYR A 338 -17.35 11.14 8.04
N ASN A 339 -18.52 11.50 8.59
CA ASN A 339 -19.65 10.60 8.82
C ASN A 339 -19.28 9.25 9.48
N GLY A 340 -18.29 9.24 10.37
CA GLY A 340 -17.82 8.03 11.01
C GLY A 340 -16.97 7.12 10.14
N LYS A 341 -16.61 7.54 8.92
CA LYS A 341 -15.76 6.81 7.99
C LYS A 341 -14.33 7.35 8.01
N VAL A 342 -13.41 6.51 7.61
CA VAL A 342 -12.01 6.88 7.39
C VAL A 342 -11.93 7.84 6.20
N ALA A 343 -11.17 8.92 6.32
CA ALA A 343 -11.08 9.97 5.31
C ALA A 343 -10.27 9.60 4.05
N TYR A 344 -9.83 8.37 3.88
CA TYR A 344 -9.15 7.83 2.71
C TYR A 344 -8.27 8.84 1.96
N TRP A 345 -7.30 9.47 2.65
CA TRP A 345 -6.36 10.39 2.01
C TRP A 345 -7.00 11.64 1.38
N SER A 346 -8.11 12.06 1.85
CA SER A 346 -8.74 13.29 1.44
C SER A 346 -8.41 14.42 2.41
N ASN A 347 -8.55 15.66 1.98
CA ASN A 347 -8.39 16.82 2.85
C ASN A 347 -7.02 16.86 3.56
N LEU A 348 -5.96 16.64 2.81
CA LEU A 348 -4.60 16.56 3.33
C LEU A 348 -3.65 17.45 2.53
N ALA A 349 -2.96 18.35 3.21
CA ALA A 349 -1.77 18.99 2.69
C ALA A 349 -0.59 18.67 3.62
N SER A 350 0.61 18.55 3.07
CA SER A 350 1.81 18.30 3.86
C SER A 350 3.02 18.96 3.22
N ILE A 351 3.88 19.51 4.06
CA ILE A 351 5.29 19.80 3.72
C ILE A 351 6.13 18.80 4.47
N TYR A 352 7.05 18.13 3.80
CA TYR A 352 7.85 17.09 4.43
C TYR A 352 9.32 17.13 4.03
N GLY A 353 10.15 16.60 4.92
CA GLY A 353 11.55 16.31 4.69
C GLY A 353 11.87 14.87 5.01
N LYS A 354 12.77 14.26 4.24
CA LYS A 354 13.25 12.89 4.46
C LYS A 354 14.75 12.84 4.42
N LEU A 355 15.34 12.02 5.28
CA LEU A 355 16.76 11.73 5.34
C LEU A 355 16.96 10.22 5.18
N LYS A 356 17.79 9.83 4.22
CA LYS A 356 18.19 8.44 4.02
C LYS A 356 19.66 8.26 4.34
N PHE A 357 19.97 7.29 5.18
CA PHE A 357 21.32 6.90 5.59
C PHE A 357 21.58 5.46 5.18
N THR A 358 22.70 5.19 4.54
CA THR A 358 23.24 3.85 4.34
C THR A 358 24.24 3.59 5.47
N LEU A 359 23.81 2.82 6.48
CA LEU A 359 24.62 2.53 7.66
C LEU A 359 25.66 1.43 7.36
N MET A 360 25.24 0.42 6.60
CA MET A 360 26.04 -0.69 6.10
C MET A 360 25.46 -1.12 4.74
N SER A 361 26.12 -2.02 4.02
CA SER A 361 25.64 -2.55 2.74
C SER A 361 24.24 -3.17 2.80
N ASP A 362 23.89 -3.68 3.96
CA ASP A 362 22.68 -4.45 4.27
C ASP A 362 21.78 -3.76 5.32
N LEU A 363 22.13 -2.53 5.74
CA LEU A 363 21.42 -1.78 6.75
C LEU A 363 21.25 -0.31 6.34
N SER A 364 20.01 0.16 6.27
CA SER A 364 19.69 1.56 5.99
C SER A 364 18.65 2.14 6.94
N LEU A 365 18.73 3.43 7.22
CA LEU A 365 17.81 4.18 8.07
C LEU A 365 17.18 5.30 7.26
N ASN A 366 15.85 5.38 7.28
CA ASN A 366 15.09 6.53 6.79
C ASN A 366 14.45 7.25 7.98
N ILE A 367 14.50 8.58 7.95
CA ILE A 367 13.82 9.45 8.92
C ILE A 367 13.03 10.47 8.12
N ASP A 368 11.72 10.49 8.32
CA ASP A 368 10.80 11.41 7.64
C ASP A 368 10.12 12.30 8.68
N TYR A 369 9.92 13.56 8.36
CA TYR A 369 9.10 14.51 9.10
C TYR A 369 8.06 15.12 8.18
N HIS A 370 6.79 15.11 8.60
CA HIS A 370 5.68 15.71 7.89
C HIS A 370 4.96 16.70 8.79
N HIS A 371 4.80 17.93 8.32
CA HIS A 371 3.86 18.88 8.88
C HIS A 371 2.56 18.79 8.08
N LEU A 372 1.46 18.44 8.76
CA LEU A 372 0.18 18.08 8.15
C LEU A 372 -0.85 19.17 8.36
N LEU A 373 -1.54 19.53 7.29
CA LEU A 373 -2.61 20.54 7.25
C LEU A 373 -3.88 19.93 6.64
N ALA A 374 -5.04 20.48 6.98
CA ALA A 374 -6.32 20.20 6.34
C ALA A 374 -6.71 21.37 5.43
N PRO A 375 -6.77 21.19 4.10
CA PRO A 375 -7.28 22.22 3.18
C PRO A 375 -8.64 22.78 3.55
N GLN A 376 -9.52 21.95 4.11
CA GLN A 376 -10.83 22.33 4.64
C GLN A 376 -10.90 22.01 6.13
N LYS A 377 -11.15 23.02 6.94
CA LYS A 377 -11.16 22.90 8.40
C LYS A 377 -12.55 22.66 9.03
N ASN A 378 -13.61 22.88 8.29
CA ASN A 378 -14.98 22.78 8.80
C ASN A 378 -15.62 21.44 8.43
N PHE A 379 -14.98 20.34 8.78
CA PHE A 379 -15.62 19.04 8.65
C PHE A 379 -16.60 18.78 9.77
N THR A 380 -17.72 18.11 9.44
CA THR A 380 -18.54 17.41 10.41
C THR A 380 -17.76 16.19 10.90
N LEU A 381 -16.84 16.40 11.81
CA LEU A 381 -16.02 15.35 12.38
C LEU A 381 -16.90 14.42 13.21
N SER A 382 -16.68 13.14 13.11
CA SER A 382 -17.23 12.14 14.02
C SER A 382 -16.66 12.32 15.44
N TYR A 383 -15.56 13.06 15.56
CA TYR A 383 -15.00 13.57 16.81
C TYR A 383 -15.29 15.06 16.91
N PRO A 384 -15.33 15.64 18.14
CA PRO A 384 -15.34 17.08 18.31
C PRO A 384 -14.16 17.66 17.52
N GLY A 385 -14.45 18.47 16.51
CA GLY A 385 -13.44 19.15 15.73
C GLY A 385 -12.72 20.21 16.53
N GLY A 386 -11.49 20.49 16.16
CA GLY A 386 -10.74 21.62 16.68
C GLY A 386 -11.12 22.94 16.01
N SER A 387 -10.37 23.98 16.33
CA SER A 387 -10.60 25.35 15.85
C SER A 387 -9.82 25.73 14.59
N GLY A 388 -8.88 24.88 14.14
CA GLY A 388 -7.92 25.22 13.10
C GLY A 388 -7.86 24.23 11.94
N ASP A 389 -6.79 24.36 11.20
CA ASP A 389 -6.48 23.59 9.98
C ASP A 389 -5.17 22.78 10.08
N THR A 390 -4.44 22.92 11.18
CA THR A 390 -3.23 22.13 11.40
C THR A 390 -3.59 20.76 11.92
N ARG A 391 -3.39 19.71 11.08
CA ARG A 391 -3.59 18.32 11.49
C ARG A 391 -2.55 17.87 12.51
N GLY A 392 -1.30 18.35 12.38
CA GLY A 392 -0.24 18.04 13.33
C GLY A 392 1.08 17.65 12.66
N ASP A 393 1.93 17.02 13.44
CA ASP A 393 3.28 16.63 13.06
C ASP A 393 3.44 15.12 13.12
N LEU A 394 3.98 14.52 12.06
CA LEU A 394 4.26 13.10 11.96
C LEU A 394 5.76 12.87 11.75
N ILE A 395 6.35 12.07 12.64
CA ILE A 395 7.73 11.60 12.52
C ILE A 395 7.69 10.11 12.21
N ILE A 396 8.46 9.69 11.20
CA ILE A 396 8.60 8.29 10.79
C ILE A 396 10.07 7.93 10.85
N ALA A 397 10.41 6.83 11.49
CA ALA A 397 11.75 6.26 11.48
C ALA A 397 11.68 4.79 11.06
N MET A 398 12.39 4.43 9.99
CA MET A 398 12.39 3.08 9.44
C MET A 398 13.82 2.58 9.24
N LEU A 399 14.18 1.55 10.00
CA LEU A 399 15.44 0.82 9.86
C LEU A 399 15.19 -0.45 9.03
N MET A 400 15.74 -0.49 7.81
CA MET A 400 15.63 -1.63 6.89
C MET A 400 16.90 -2.47 6.95
N TYR A 401 16.73 -3.79 6.94
CA TYR A 401 17.84 -4.74 6.98
C TYR A 401 17.66 -5.90 6.01
N ASN A 402 18.78 -6.40 5.47
CA ASN A 402 18.86 -7.59 4.64
C ASN A 402 19.88 -8.53 5.24
N ILE A 403 19.46 -9.56 5.98
CA ILE A 403 20.37 -10.50 6.62
C ILE A 403 21.08 -11.36 5.58
N ASN A 404 20.34 -11.79 4.55
CA ASN A 404 20.84 -12.52 3.38
C ASN A 404 19.80 -12.47 2.25
N ASN A 405 20.02 -13.20 1.15
CA ASN A 405 19.12 -13.24 -0.01
C ASN A 405 17.71 -13.75 0.31
N ASN A 406 17.54 -14.48 1.39
CA ASN A 406 16.28 -15.11 1.79
C ASN A 406 15.58 -14.38 2.94
N ILE A 407 16.31 -13.59 3.74
CA ILE A 407 15.79 -12.96 4.96
C ILE A 407 16.03 -11.46 4.92
N SER A 408 14.97 -10.71 4.96
CA SER A 408 14.97 -9.24 5.05
C SER A 408 13.87 -8.75 6.00
N GLY A 409 13.85 -7.48 6.28
CA GLY A 409 12.78 -6.88 7.05
C GLY A 409 13.06 -5.43 7.43
N TYR A 410 12.27 -4.93 8.33
CA TYR A 410 12.43 -3.58 8.85
C TYR A 410 11.87 -3.42 10.26
N ILE A 411 12.33 -2.38 10.94
CA ILE A 411 11.75 -1.84 12.17
C ILE A 411 11.23 -0.45 11.81
N LEU A 412 9.94 -0.21 12.06
CA LEU A 412 9.28 1.05 11.76
C LEU A 412 8.67 1.61 13.03
N TRP A 413 8.83 2.90 13.24
CA TRP A 413 8.17 3.66 14.29
C TRP A 413 7.64 4.95 13.70
N GLU A 414 6.39 5.27 14.04
CA GLU A 414 5.76 6.52 13.71
C GLU A 414 5.19 7.17 14.96
N ASN A 415 5.38 8.47 15.07
CA ASN A 415 4.81 9.28 16.13
C ASN A 415 4.03 10.45 15.53
N PHE A 416 2.78 10.56 15.91
CA PHE A 416 1.93 11.65 15.50
C PHE A 416 1.57 12.52 16.70
N THR A 417 1.77 13.82 16.54
CA THR A 417 1.35 14.85 17.51
C THR A 417 0.20 15.63 16.88
N PRO A 418 -1.05 15.50 17.41
CA PRO A 418 -2.20 16.21 16.87
C PRO A 418 -2.05 17.71 16.95
N GLY A 419 -2.56 18.42 15.94
CA GLY A 419 -2.69 19.87 15.89
C GLY A 419 -4.12 20.32 16.17
N ASN A 420 -4.38 21.61 15.96
CA ASN A 420 -5.66 22.27 16.28
C ASN A 420 -6.83 21.92 15.32
N PHE A 421 -6.62 21.08 14.34
CA PHE A 421 -7.68 20.46 13.53
C PHE A 421 -8.51 19.46 14.33
N TYR A 422 -7.89 18.80 15.31
CA TYR A 422 -8.53 17.87 16.23
C TYR A 422 -9.00 18.60 17.50
N PHE A 423 -9.68 17.89 18.39
CA PHE A 423 -10.17 18.42 19.65
C PHE A 423 -9.00 18.82 20.60
N ASP A 424 -9.25 19.75 21.50
CA ASP A 424 -8.22 20.41 22.31
C ASP A 424 -7.38 19.44 23.17
N ASP A 425 -7.99 18.34 23.65
CA ASP A 425 -7.32 17.32 24.48
C ASP A 425 -6.88 16.10 23.67
N ALA A 426 -6.63 16.26 22.37
CA ALA A 426 -6.16 15.15 21.53
C ALA A 426 -4.75 14.71 21.93
N ASP A 427 -4.62 13.44 22.28
CA ASP A 427 -3.36 12.83 22.69
C ASP A 427 -2.49 12.42 21.51
N ARG A 428 -1.18 12.36 21.75
CA ARG A 428 -0.21 11.79 20.80
C ARG A 428 -0.53 10.34 20.53
N PHE A 429 -0.11 9.92 19.37
CA PHE A 429 -0.25 8.57 18.89
C PHE A 429 1.13 7.99 18.53
N ASN A 430 1.39 6.76 18.95
CA ASN A 430 2.55 5.99 18.55
C ASN A 430 2.12 4.72 17.85
N TRP A 431 2.86 4.36 16.83
CA TRP A 431 2.71 3.13 16.09
C TRP A 431 4.08 2.53 15.80
N ALA A 432 4.22 1.25 16.01
CA ALA A 432 5.47 0.54 15.75
C ALA A 432 5.22 -0.80 15.08
N ARG A 433 6.15 -1.21 14.21
CA ARG A 433 6.14 -2.49 13.53
C ARG A 433 7.56 -3.06 13.47
N VAL A 434 7.67 -4.36 13.69
CA VAL A 434 8.85 -5.15 13.34
C VAL A 434 8.42 -6.18 12.32
N GLU A 435 9.09 -6.22 11.18
CA GLU A 435 8.80 -7.17 10.10
C GLU A 435 9.99 -8.07 9.84
N PHE A 436 9.70 -9.35 9.64
CA PHE A 436 10.61 -10.35 9.05
C PHE A 436 9.95 -10.91 7.81
N LEU A 437 10.68 -10.93 6.71
CA LEU A 437 10.26 -11.51 5.45
C LEU A 437 11.25 -12.60 5.06
N PHE A 438 10.75 -13.83 4.98
CA PHE A 438 11.46 -14.99 4.48
C PHE A 438 10.99 -15.34 3.07
N LYS A 439 11.91 -15.64 2.14
CA LYS A 439 11.63 -16.03 0.75
C LYS A 439 12.54 -17.16 0.29
N ILE A 440 11.99 -18.12 -0.47
CA ILE A 440 12.71 -19.17 -1.20
C ILE A 440 12.13 -19.38 -2.58
#